data_12978e56e061daa72d56f8186a126dec
#
_entry.id   12978e56e061daa72d56f8186a126dec
#
_cell.length_a   1.000
_cell.length_b   1.000
_cell.length_c   1.000
_cell.angle_alpha   90.00
_cell.angle_beta   90.00
_cell.angle_gamma   90.00
#
_symmetry.space_group_name_H-M   'P 1'
#
loop_
_entity.id
_entity.type
_entity.pdbx_description
1 polymer ?
#
loop_
_entity_poly.entity_id
_entity_poly.type
_entity_poly.pdbx_seq_one_letter_code
_entity_poly.pdbx_strand_id
1 'polypeptide(L)'
;WGYTPFIHVGELITDASKATLDALAIQGTTNFFMPDYLLNTLLAGLLYGIGIGMIFKSGATSGGSDIISMIINKYTGISLGTMVIIVDGIIALSTLLISPDLRLPAYSILLIIIEGKIIDMVVDGIKTYKTLFIVTDKYDEVRKAIITDLNRGGTCINAIGMYKGQERKVIYTTVTRAEFVKLKS
;
A
#
# COMPACT_ATOMS: atom_id res chain seq x y z
N TRP A 1 16.23 22.02 49.57
CA TRP A 1 15.01 21.27 49.22
C TRP A 1 15.12 20.93 47.74
N GLY A 2 15.80 19.80 47.43
CA GLY A 2 16.01 19.31 46.08
C GLY A 2 14.89 18.40 45.68
N TYR A 3 14.07 18.84 44.73
CA TYR A 3 13.13 17.98 44.02
C TYR A 3 13.89 17.18 42.95
N THR A 4 14.24 15.94 43.24
CA THR A 4 14.75 14.99 42.26
C THR A 4 14.04 13.63 42.24
N PRO A 5 12.69 13.53 42.42
CA PRO A 5 12.04 12.24 42.26
C PRO A 5 11.74 11.89 40.80
N PHE A 6 11.55 12.88 39.90
CA PHE A 6 11.16 12.60 38.53
C PHE A 6 12.30 12.11 37.63
N ILE A 7 13.51 12.60 37.83
CA ILE A 7 14.71 12.20 37.08
C ILE A 7 15.05 10.74 37.40
N HIS A 8 14.90 10.34 38.67
CA HIS A 8 15.19 8.97 39.11
C HIS A 8 14.22 7.93 38.58
N VAL A 9 12.93 8.28 38.38
CA VAL A 9 11.92 7.39 37.81
C VAL A 9 12.16 7.20 36.32
N GLY A 10 12.55 8.24 35.61
CA GLY A 10 12.91 8.15 34.20
C GLY A 10 14.12 7.26 33.93
N GLU A 11 15.18 7.38 34.75
CA GLU A 11 16.36 6.51 34.69
C GLU A 11 16.03 5.05 35.07
N LEU A 12 15.20 4.83 36.08
CA LEU A 12 14.73 3.49 36.49
C LEU A 12 13.91 2.79 35.41
N ILE A 13 13.06 3.54 34.68
CA ILE A 13 12.27 3.00 33.57
C ILE A 13 13.17 2.66 32.39
N THR A 14 14.15 3.51 32.06
CA THR A 14 15.12 3.24 30.99
C THR A 14 16.04 2.07 31.33
N ASP A 15 16.49 1.95 32.56
CA ASP A 15 17.34 0.84 32.99
C ASP A 15 16.55 -0.48 33.09
N ALA A 16 15.31 -0.44 33.57
CA ALA A 16 14.42 -1.61 33.56
C ALA A 16 14.08 -2.04 32.13
N SER A 17 13.87 -1.11 31.20
CA SER A 17 13.61 -1.45 29.80
C SER A 17 14.86 -2.02 29.10
N LYS A 18 16.06 -1.50 29.42
CA LYS A 18 17.32 -2.07 28.94
C LYS A 18 17.57 -3.46 29.53
N ALA A 19 17.38 -3.62 30.83
CA ALA A 19 17.53 -4.93 31.48
C ALA A 19 16.56 -5.99 30.95
N THR A 20 15.31 -5.60 30.61
CA THR A 20 14.36 -6.52 29.97
C THR A 20 14.75 -6.81 28.52
N LEU A 21 15.25 -5.85 27.79
CA LEU A 21 15.78 -6.06 26.42
C LEU A 21 17.02 -6.95 26.43
N ASP A 22 17.93 -6.74 27.38
CA ASP A 22 19.14 -7.56 27.55
C ASP A 22 18.78 -9.00 28.00
N ALA A 23 17.78 -9.16 28.89
CA ALA A 23 17.31 -10.46 29.30
C ALA A 23 16.62 -11.23 28.17
N LEU A 24 15.86 -10.54 27.33
CA LEU A 24 15.29 -11.09 26.08
C LEU A 24 16.38 -11.45 25.08
N ALA A 25 17.45 -10.67 25.00
CA ALA A 25 18.64 -10.93 24.20
C ALA A 25 19.34 -12.23 24.64
N ILE A 26 19.54 -12.41 25.93
CA ILE A 26 20.19 -13.60 26.52
C ILE A 26 19.35 -14.86 26.30
N GLN A 27 18.01 -14.77 26.23
CA GLN A 27 17.13 -15.91 25.98
C GLN A 27 17.04 -16.35 24.50
N GLY A 28 17.85 -15.78 23.61
CA GLY A 28 17.89 -16.17 22.19
C GLY A 28 16.72 -15.67 21.34
N THR A 29 15.83 -14.84 21.93
CA THR A 29 14.73 -14.20 21.17
C THR A 29 15.21 -13.08 20.27
N THR A 30 16.43 -12.59 20.45
CA THR A 30 17.08 -11.58 19.58
C THR A 30 17.45 -12.11 18.20
N ASN A 31 17.52 -13.44 18.03
CA ASN A 31 17.74 -14.03 16.69
C ASN A 31 16.53 -13.89 15.76
N PHE A 32 15.40 -13.44 16.27
CA PHE A 32 14.21 -13.18 15.44
C PHE A 32 14.35 -11.86 14.67
N PHE A 33 15.04 -10.88 15.21
CA PHE A 33 15.40 -9.66 14.50
C PHE A 33 16.81 -9.84 13.94
N MET A 34 16.90 -10.16 12.66
CA MET A 34 18.17 -10.33 11.99
C MET A 34 19.04 -9.07 12.09
N PRO A 35 20.40 -9.20 12.11
CA PRO A 35 21.31 -8.05 12.16
C PRO A 35 21.25 -7.17 10.89
N ASP A 36 20.51 -7.61 9.89
CA ASP A 36 20.33 -6.87 8.65
C ASP A 36 19.24 -5.79 8.77
N TYR A 37 19.69 -4.54 8.80
CA TYR A 37 18.79 -3.37 8.81
C TYR A 37 17.78 -3.38 7.66
N LEU A 38 18.19 -3.87 6.48
CA LEU A 38 17.33 -3.96 5.32
C LEU A 38 16.16 -4.91 5.55
N LEU A 39 16.43 -6.12 6.04
CA LEU A 39 15.39 -7.12 6.28
C LEU A 39 14.43 -6.68 7.38
N ASN A 40 14.93 -6.05 8.44
CA ASN A 40 14.09 -5.48 9.50
C ASN A 40 13.20 -4.37 8.96
N THR A 41 13.70 -3.50 8.08
CA THR A 41 12.92 -2.43 7.45
C THR A 41 11.81 -3.01 6.57
N LEU A 42 12.10 -4.05 5.78
CA LEU A 42 11.12 -4.72 4.94
C LEU A 42 10.00 -5.35 5.78
N LEU A 43 10.37 -6.09 6.80
CA LEU A 43 9.42 -6.76 7.69
C LEU A 43 8.58 -5.75 8.48
N ALA A 44 9.21 -4.70 9.00
CA ALA A 44 8.54 -3.63 9.73
C ALA A 44 7.52 -2.91 8.81
N GLY A 45 7.91 -2.52 7.60
CA GLY A 45 7.01 -1.86 6.64
C GLY A 45 5.82 -2.74 6.25
N LEU A 46 6.03 -4.05 6.12
CA LEU A 46 4.96 -5.00 5.83
C LEU A 46 3.98 -5.12 7.00
N LEU A 47 4.47 -5.39 8.20
CA LEU A 47 3.60 -5.57 9.38
C LEU A 47 2.89 -4.27 9.75
N TYR A 48 3.60 -3.14 9.72
CA TYR A 48 3.04 -1.84 10.03
C TYR A 48 1.98 -1.44 8.99
N GLY A 49 2.28 -1.62 7.69
CA GLY A 49 1.33 -1.36 6.61
C GLY A 49 0.06 -2.19 6.68
N ILE A 50 0.14 -3.47 7.10
CA ILE A 50 -1.05 -4.29 7.35
C ILE A 50 -1.85 -3.73 8.53
N GLY A 51 -1.20 -3.40 9.64
CA GLY A 51 -1.84 -2.86 10.85
C GLY A 51 -2.58 -1.55 10.56
N ILE A 52 -1.89 -0.56 9.98
CA ILE A 52 -2.49 0.73 9.61
C ILE A 52 -3.55 0.57 8.53
N GLY A 53 -3.32 -0.29 7.54
CA GLY A 53 -4.33 -0.60 6.52
C GLY A 53 -5.63 -1.16 7.09
N MET A 54 -5.56 -2.03 8.11
CA MET A 54 -6.75 -2.53 8.82
C MET A 54 -7.45 -1.43 9.61
N ILE A 55 -6.70 -0.53 10.26
CA ILE A 55 -7.25 0.64 10.96
C ILE A 55 -8.01 1.53 9.96
N PHE A 56 -7.41 1.89 8.84
CA PHE A 56 -8.06 2.70 7.81
C PHE A 56 -9.28 2.02 7.20
N LYS A 57 -9.23 0.71 6.98
CA LYS A 57 -10.37 -0.05 6.47
C LYS A 57 -11.56 -0.06 7.42
N SER A 58 -11.32 0.05 8.74
CA SER A 58 -12.38 0.19 9.75
C SER A 58 -12.91 1.62 9.87
N GLY A 59 -12.36 2.59 9.12
CA GLY A 59 -12.73 4.00 9.18
C GLY A 59 -12.12 4.76 10.36
N ALA A 60 -11.13 4.16 11.03
CA ALA A 60 -10.40 4.76 12.14
C ALA A 60 -9.04 5.33 11.69
N THR A 61 -8.37 6.04 12.58
CA THR A 61 -7.00 6.54 12.40
C THR A 61 -6.14 6.17 13.60
N SER A 62 -4.81 6.14 13.43
CA SER A 62 -3.87 5.93 14.53
C SER A 62 -3.70 7.19 15.42
N GLY A 63 -4.21 8.34 14.97
CA GLY A 63 -4.16 9.60 15.72
C GLY A 63 -2.96 10.50 15.40
N GLY A 64 -2.12 10.13 14.41
CA GLY A 64 -0.93 10.87 13.99
C GLY A 64 -1.09 11.58 12.64
N SER A 65 -0.02 11.53 11.82
CA SER A 65 0.02 12.03 10.43
C SER A 65 -1.06 11.42 9.53
N ASP A 66 -1.55 10.25 9.89
CA ASP A 66 -2.64 9.52 9.24
C ASP A 66 -3.92 10.36 9.10
N ILE A 67 -4.23 11.23 10.09
CA ILE A 67 -5.40 12.11 10.03
C ILE A 67 -5.27 13.05 8.83
N ILE A 68 -4.09 13.61 8.60
CA ILE A 68 -3.81 14.50 7.47
C ILE A 68 -3.98 13.72 6.16
N SER A 69 -3.44 12.52 6.09
CA SER A 69 -3.55 11.64 4.92
C SER A 69 -5.01 11.30 4.60
N MET A 70 -5.83 11.00 5.60
CA MET A 70 -7.27 10.74 5.42
C MET A 70 -8.05 11.97 4.98
N ILE A 71 -7.75 13.15 5.54
CA ILE A 71 -8.40 14.41 5.14
C ILE A 71 -8.08 14.68 3.67
N ILE A 72 -6.82 14.63 3.27
CA ILE A 72 -6.41 14.91 1.89
C ILE A 72 -7.03 13.87 0.93
N ASN A 73 -7.02 12.59 1.27
CA ASN A 73 -7.67 11.53 0.50
C ASN A 73 -9.15 11.84 0.24
N LYS A 74 -9.89 12.30 1.28
CA LYS A 74 -11.31 12.63 1.16
C LYS A 74 -11.59 13.74 0.14
N TYR A 75 -10.69 14.72 0.01
CA TYR A 75 -10.87 15.85 -0.91
C TYR A 75 -10.27 15.60 -2.29
N THR A 76 -9.21 14.82 -2.39
CA THR A 76 -8.48 14.59 -3.65
C THR A 76 -8.83 13.29 -4.34
N GLY A 77 -9.37 12.31 -3.60
CA GLY A 77 -9.63 10.95 -4.12
C GLY A 77 -8.36 10.12 -4.42
N ILE A 78 -7.18 10.63 -4.03
CA ILE A 78 -5.91 9.88 -4.18
C ILE A 78 -5.88 8.76 -3.13
N SER A 79 -5.28 7.61 -3.44
CA SER A 79 -5.25 6.46 -2.53
C SER A 79 -4.63 6.81 -1.16
N LEU A 80 -5.14 6.19 -0.10
CA LEU A 80 -4.69 6.43 1.28
C LEU A 80 -3.21 6.14 1.46
N GLY A 81 -2.72 5.02 0.93
CA GLY A 81 -1.31 4.67 1.02
C GLY A 81 -0.41 5.67 0.29
N THR A 82 -0.85 6.22 -0.85
CA THR A 82 -0.11 7.29 -1.53
C THR A 82 -0.05 8.55 -0.69
N MET A 83 -1.14 8.92 0.01
CA MET A 83 -1.14 10.07 0.89
C MET A 83 -0.22 9.89 2.10
N VAL A 84 -0.20 8.69 2.69
CA VAL A 84 0.76 8.34 3.76
C VAL A 84 2.19 8.49 3.26
N ILE A 85 2.52 7.96 2.06
CA ILE A 85 3.87 8.10 1.48
C ILE A 85 4.26 9.59 1.34
N ILE A 86 3.35 10.45 0.91
CA ILE A 86 3.64 11.87 0.74
C ILE A 86 3.86 12.56 2.08
N VAL A 87 2.93 12.39 3.03
CA VAL A 87 2.97 13.08 4.32
C VAL A 87 4.17 12.60 5.15
N ASP A 88 4.35 11.31 5.31
CA ASP A 88 5.46 10.74 6.08
C ASP A 88 6.79 10.90 5.36
N GLY A 89 6.78 10.93 4.02
CA GLY A 89 7.96 11.24 3.22
C GLY A 89 8.48 12.66 3.48
N ILE A 90 7.60 13.65 3.61
CA ILE A 90 7.99 15.03 3.97
C ILE A 90 8.60 15.04 5.38
N ILE A 91 8.00 14.31 6.32
CA ILE A 91 8.51 14.19 7.69
C ILE A 91 9.89 13.50 7.68
N ALA A 92 10.04 12.41 6.95
CA ALA A 92 11.31 11.71 6.83
C ALA A 92 12.41 12.57 6.19
N LEU A 93 12.08 13.37 5.18
CA LEU A 93 13.03 14.32 4.59
C LEU A 93 13.42 15.45 5.55
N SER A 94 12.54 15.86 6.45
CA SER A 94 12.85 16.88 7.44
C SER A 94 13.93 16.41 8.44
N THR A 95 14.08 15.10 8.65
CA THR A 95 15.14 14.55 9.51
C THR A 95 16.54 14.81 8.98
N LEU A 96 16.71 15.02 7.65
CA LEU A 96 17.99 15.41 7.05
C LEU A 96 18.50 16.76 7.56
N LEU A 97 17.61 17.64 7.99
CA LEU A 97 17.99 18.94 8.56
C LEU A 97 18.60 18.80 9.95
N ILE A 98 18.31 17.71 10.66
CA ILE A 98 18.72 17.47 12.04
C ILE A 98 19.93 16.54 12.10
N SER A 99 19.95 15.53 11.24
CA SER A 99 21.03 14.52 11.22
C SER A 99 21.70 14.46 9.84
N PRO A 100 23.03 14.63 9.75
CA PRO A 100 23.77 14.52 8.49
C PRO A 100 23.95 13.08 8.01
N ASP A 101 23.47 12.08 8.77
CA ASP A 101 23.57 10.66 8.40
C ASP A 101 22.47 10.30 7.40
N LEU A 102 22.85 10.09 6.14
CA LEU A 102 21.94 9.71 5.04
C LEU A 102 21.35 8.31 5.18
N ARG A 103 21.87 7.45 6.04
CA ARG A 103 21.39 6.07 6.19
C ARG A 103 19.99 6.02 6.79
N LEU A 104 19.75 6.79 7.84
CA LEU A 104 18.45 6.82 8.53
C LEU A 104 17.30 7.25 7.61
N PRO A 105 17.39 8.40 6.90
CA PRO A 105 16.34 8.80 5.95
C PRO A 105 16.14 7.81 4.81
N ALA A 106 17.22 7.19 4.30
CA ALA A 106 17.11 6.22 3.23
C ALA A 106 16.28 4.98 3.63
N TYR A 107 16.55 4.41 4.81
CA TYR A 107 15.76 3.29 5.34
C TYR A 107 14.33 3.71 5.68
N SER A 108 14.13 4.93 6.21
CA SER A 108 12.79 5.47 6.48
C SER A 108 11.96 5.61 5.21
N ILE A 109 12.53 6.16 4.14
CA ILE A 109 11.84 6.28 2.84
C ILE A 109 11.48 4.91 2.29
N LEU A 110 12.39 3.93 2.37
CA LEU A 110 12.13 2.56 1.93
C LEU A 110 10.95 1.95 2.71
N LEU A 111 10.94 2.11 4.05
CA LEU A 111 9.86 1.64 4.91
C LEU A 111 8.53 2.27 4.52
N ILE A 112 8.48 3.61 4.39
CA ILE A 112 7.28 4.37 4.04
C ILE A 112 6.69 3.94 2.69
N ILE A 113 7.55 3.68 1.69
CA ILE A 113 7.09 3.21 0.37
C ILE A 113 6.44 1.83 0.47
N ILE A 114 7.05 0.91 1.22
CA ILE A 114 6.53 -0.45 1.41
C ILE A 114 5.20 -0.37 2.17
N GLU A 115 5.18 0.33 3.29
CA GLU A 115 4.01 0.55 4.11
C GLU A 115 2.84 1.10 3.30
N GLY A 116 3.02 2.20 2.57
CA GLY A 116 1.97 2.81 1.77
C GLY A 116 1.42 1.89 0.69
N LYS A 117 2.27 1.06 0.05
CA LYS A 117 1.81 0.04 -0.91
C LYS A 117 0.99 -1.06 -0.25
N ILE A 118 1.37 -1.48 0.94
CA ILE A 118 0.62 -2.48 1.72
C ILE A 118 -0.71 -1.90 2.20
N ILE A 119 -0.73 -0.64 2.66
CA ILE A 119 -1.97 0.07 3.04
C ILE A 119 -2.96 0.07 1.87
N ASP A 120 -2.54 0.49 0.67
CA ASP A 120 -3.41 0.49 -0.50
C ASP A 120 -3.93 -0.92 -0.84
N MET A 121 -3.08 -1.94 -0.69
CA MET A 121 -3.46 -3.33 -0.93
C MET A 121 -4.50 -3.83 0.09
N VAL A 122 -4.39 -3.44 1.35
CA VAL A 122 -5.31 -3.85 2.42
C VAL A 122 -6.64 -3.08 2.32
N VAL A 123 -6.60 -1.78 2.08
CA VAL A 123 -7.78 -0.90 2.01
C VAL A 123 -8.59 -1.16 0.74
N ASP A 124 -7.95 -1.07 -0.42
CA ASP A 124 -8.59 -1.20 -1.73
C ASP A 124 -8.73 -2.65 -2.20
N GLY A 125 -8.00 -3.56 -1.58
CA GLY A 125 -7.85 -4.93 -2.04
C GLY A 125 -6.91 -5.05 -3.25
N ILE A 126 -6.60 -6.28 -3.62
CA ILE A 126 -5.79 -6.56 -4.80
C ILE A 126 -6.68 -6.40 -6.03
N LYS A 127 -6.60 -5.23 -6.70
CA LYS A 127 -7.36 -4.95 -7.92
C LYS A 127 -6.77 -5.75 -9.08
N THR A 128 -7.29 -6.94 -9.30
CA THR A 128 -6.86 -7.85 -10.38
C THR A 128 -7.73 -7.74 -11.64
N TYR A 129 -8.82 -6.98 -11.59
CA TYR A 129 -9.75 -6.86 -12.69
C TYR A 129 -9.35 -5.72 -13.65
N LYS A 130 -9.49 -5.98 -14.94
CA LYS A 130 -9.35 -5.00 -16.01
C LYS A 130 -10.63 -4.92 -16.81
N THR A 131 -11.09 -3.71 -17.04
CA THR A 131 -12.19 -3.45 -17.94
C THR A 131 -11.65 -3.28 -19.36
N LEU A 132 -12.23 -4.00 -20.29
CA LEU A 132 -11.85 -4.00 -21.70
C LEU A 132 -12.97 -3.43 -22.55
N PHE A 133 -12.60 -2.53 -23.45
CA PHE A 133 -13.43 -2.12 -24.58
C PHE A 133 -12.80 -2.71 -25.84
N ILE A 134 -13.46 -3.70 -26.43
CA ILE A 134 -12.96 -4.41 -27.59
C ILE A 134 -13.74 -3.94 -28.82
N VAL A 135 -13.05 -3.27 -29.73
CA VAL A 135 -13.58 -2.86 -31.02
C VAL A 135 -12.98 -3.78 -32.06
N THR A 136 -13.82 -4.59 -32.72
CA THR A 136 -13.36 -5.58 -33.70
C THR A 136 -14.36 -5.76 -34.81
N ASP A 137 -13.87 -6.07 -36.00
CA ASP A 137 -14.71 -6.46 -37.14
C ASP A 137 -15.15 -7.94 -37.02
N LYS A 138 -14.46 -8.75 -36.16
CA LYS A 138 -14.76 -10.17 -35.88
C LYS A 138 -15.56 -10.34 -34.59
N TYR A 139 -16.66 -9.62 -34.47
CA TYR A 139 -17.48 -9.57 -33.26
C TYR A 139 -17.90 -10.95 -32.74
N ASP A 140 -18.41 -11.82 -33.63
CA ASP A 140 -18.97 -13.11 -33.24
C ASP A 140 -17.90 -14.10 -32.76
N GLU A 141 -16.68 -14.06 -33.33
CA GLU A 141 -15.56 -14.86 -32.88
C GLU A 141 -15.12 -14.46 -31.48
N VAL A 142 -14.92 -13.16 -31.23
CA VAL A 142 -14.52 -12.62 -29.93
C VAL A 142 -15.59 -12.84 -28.87
N ARG A 143 -16.86 -12.63 -29.23
CA ARG A 143 -18.00 -12.93 -28.35
C ARG A 143 -17.99 -14.39 -27.90
N LYS A 144 -17.81 -15.31 -28.85
CA LYS A 144 -17.79 -16.74 -28.57
C LYS A 144 -16.61 -17.11 -27.65
N ALA A 145 -15.42 -16.57 -27.90
CA ALA A 145 -14.24 -16.80 -27.05
C ALA A 145 -14.46 -16.29 -25.62
N ILE A 146 -15.05 -15.09 -25.44
CA ILE A 146 -15.34 -14.56 -24.10
C ILE A 146 -16.32 -15.45 -23.33
N ILE A 147 -17.36 -15.97 -24.01
CA ILE A 147 -18.38 -16.78 -23.37
C ILE A 147 -17.90 -18.21 -23.11
N THR A 148 -17.27 -18.85 -24.12
CA THR A 148 -16.87 -20.27 -24.03
C THR A 148 -15.54 -20.47 -23.33
N ASP A 149 -14.51 -19.67 -23.66
CA ASP A 149 -13.14 -19.92 -23.19
C ASP A 149 -12.86 -19.23 -21.84
N LEU A 150 -13.49 -18.07 -21.63
CA LEU A 150 -13.31 -17.33 -20.37
C LEU A 150 -14.48 -17.51 -19.40
N ASN A 151 -15.59 -18.09 -19.83
CA ASN A 151 -16.84 -18.20 -19.05
C ASN A 151 -17.24 -16.87 -18.39
N ARG A 152 -17.15 -15.76 -19.17
CA ARG A 152 -17.42 -14.41 -18.70
C ARG A 152 -18.55 -13.77 -19.50
N GLY A 153 -19.31 -12.91 -18.82
CA GLY A 153 -20.30 -12.06 -19.45
C GLY A 153 -19.66 -10.81 -20.07
N GLY A 154 -20.35 -10.24 -21.03
CA GLY A 154 -19.97 -8.97 -21.63
C GLY A 154 -21.22 -8.25 -22.13
N THR A 155 -21.13 -6.93 -22.27
CA THR A 155 -22.19 -6.08 -22.83
C THR A 155 -21.79 -5.63 -24.23
N CYS A 156 -22.71 -5.79 -25.18
CA CYS A 156 -22.51 -5.23 -26.52
C CYS A 156 -23.06 -3.80 -26.56
N ILE A 157 -22.23 -2.86 -26.99
CA ILE A 157 -22.58 -1.46 -27.16
C ILE A 157 -22.52 -1.16 -28.66
N ASN A 158 -23.61 -0.64 -29.22
CA ASN A 158 -23.63 -0.14 -30.59
C ASN A 158 -22.97 1.24 -30.61
N ALA A 159 -21.93 1.39 -31.39
CA ALA A 159 -21.17 2.63 -31.53
C ALA A 159 -21.06 3.04 -32.99
N ILE A 160 -20.90 4.32 -33.24
CA ILE A 160 -20.67 4.88 -34.57
C ILE A 160 -19.24 5.34 -34.68
N GLY A 161 -18.50 4.86 -35.67
CA GLY A 161 -17.12 5.26 -35.92
C GLY A 161 -17.05 6.72 -36.35
N MET A 162 -16.31 7.55 -35.62
CA MET A 162 -16.22 9.01 -35.85
C MET A 162 -15.72 9.38 -37.26
N TYR A 163 -14.80 8.60 -37.82
CA TYR A 163 -14.17 8.97 -39.10
C TYR A 163 -15.02 8.60 -40.32
N LYS A 164 -15.65 7.41 -40.34
CA LYS A 164 -16.40 6.90 -41.49
C LYS A 164 -17.92 6.85 -41.28
N GLY A 165 -18.41 7.21 -40.09
CA GLY A 165 -19.84 7.13 -39.76
C GLY A 165 -20.41 5.72 -39.75
N GLN A 166 -19.57 4.69 -39.77
CA GLN A 166 -20.02 3.29 -39.82
C GLN A 166 -20.43 2.79 -38.43
N GLU A 167 -21.52 2.05 -38.37
CA GLU A 167 -21.92 1.34 -37.16
C GLU A 167 -20.92 0.24 -36.83
N ARG A 168 -20.48 0.19 -35.57
CA ARG A 168 -19.59 -0.83 -35.04
C ARG A 168 -20.08 -1.32 -33.70
N LYS A 169 -19.89 -2.61 -33.45
CA LYS A 169 -20.20 -3.21 -32.14
C LYS A 169 -18.94 -3.17 -31.25
N VAL A 170 -19.09 -2.66 -30.05
CA VAL A 170 -18.06 -2.62 -29.03
C VAL A 170 -18.45 -3.59 -27.93
N ILE A 171 -17.55 -4.52 -27.59
CA ILE A 171 -17.73 -5.43 -26.48
C ILE A 171 -17.12 -4.80 -25.22
N TYR A 172 -17.94 -4.61 -24.20
CA TYR A 172 -17.54 -4.19 -22.87
C TYR A 172 -17.53 -5.41 -21.96
N THR A 173 -16.34 -5.76 -21.40
CA THR A 173 -16.22 -6.88 -20.48
C THR A 173 -15.18 -6.59 -19.41
N THR A 174 -15.33 -7.22 -18.25
CA THR A 174 -14.38 -7.13 -17.14
C THR A 174 -13.75 -8.49 -16.91
N VAL A 175 -12.44 -8.53 -17.03
CA VAL A 175 -11.63 -9.76 -16.94
C VAL A 175 -10.50 -9.61 -15.93
N THR A 176 -10.02 -10.72 -15.39
CA THR A 176 -8.81 -10.75 -14.58
C THR A 176 -7.57 -10.61 -15.45
N ARG A 177 -6.42 -10.29 -14.82
CA ARG A 177 -5.15 -10.18 -15.54
C ARG A 177 -4.75 -11.47 -16.27
N ALA A 178 -5.06 -12.63 -15.67
CA ALA A 178 -4.77 -13.93 -16.27
C ALA A 178 -5.66 -14.21 -17.50
N GLU A 179 -6.95 -13.88 -17.42
CA GLU A 179 -7.89 -14.02 -18.53
C GLU A 179 -7.59 -13.07 -19.69
N PHE A 180 -7.08 -11.84 -19.35
CA PHE A 180 -6.62 -10.89 -20.37
C PHE A 180 -5.48 -11.45 -21.22
N VAL A 181 -4.54 -12.14 -20.60
CA VAL A 181 -3.42 -12.77 -21.33
C VAL A 181 -3.93 -13.87 -22.26
N LYS A 182 -4.91 -14.67 -21.83
CA LYS A 182 -5.54 -15.69 -22.66
C LYS A 182 -6.33 -15.12 -23.84
N LEU A 183 -6.95 -13.94 -23.66
CA LEU A 183 -7.70 -13.27 -24.73
C LEU A 183 -6.78 -12.67 -25.79
N LYS A 184 -5.51 -12.42 -25.46
CA LYS A 184 -4.53 -11.82 -26.38
C LYS A 184 -3.78 -12.86 -27.21
N SER A 185 -3.73 -14.12 -26.77
CA SER A 185 -3.11 -15.24 -27.49
C SER A 185 -4.01 -15.74 -28.59
#